data_c45a47542763ff898fa5aeadb7f0879b
#
_entry.id   c45a47542763ff898fa5aeadb7f0879b
#
_cell.length_a   1.000
_cell.length_b   1.000
_cell.length_c   1.000
_cell.angle_alpha   90.00
_cell.angle_beta   90.00
_cell.angle_gamma   90.00
#
_symmetry.space_group_name_H-M   'P 1'
#
loop_
_entity.id
_entity.type
_entity.pdbx_description
1 polymer ?
#
loop_
_entity_poly.entity_id
_entity_poly.type
_entity_poly.pdbx_seq_one_letter_code
_entity_poly.pdbx_strand_id
1 'polypeptide(L)'
;YGLCFPVDAVMKVYSLIDRLPEMKGFYAVIHFLMLLYELSLFTDQARTLSSSSFAKIQVHSDSRRVQKVQNYIAKHYQEEIRLGKLADMVGMTEVSFSRFFKLRTGKNLSDYIIDLRLGHATRLLVDSTMAIAEICYECGFNNLSNFNRIFKKKKNCSPKEFRDNYRKKRSII
;
A
#
# COMPACT_ATOMS: atom_id res chain seq x y z
N TYR A 1 7.69 13.20 -7.85
CA TYR A 1 8.43 13.26 -9.12
C TYR A 1 7.45 13.59 -10.22
N GLY A 2 7.62 14.74 -10.91
CA GLY A 2 6.81 15.14 -12.05
C GLY A 2 7.41 14.63 -13.36
N LEU A 3 6.56 14.26 -14.31
CA LEU A 3 6.94 14.00 -15.68
C LEU A 3 6.53 15.21 -16.53
N CYS A 4 7.43 15.69 -17.39
CA CYS A 4 7.14 16.69 -18.37
C CYS A 4 7.03 16.01 -19.74
N PHE A 5 5.89 16.13 -20.35
CA PHE A 5 5.62 15.63 -21.70
C PHE A 5 5.84 16.74 -22.75
N PRO A 6 6.16 16.41 -23.99
CA PRO A 6 6.24 17.38 -25.06
C PRO A 6 4.88 18.03 -25.32
N VAL A 7 4.90 19.25 -25.88
CA VAL A 7 3.70 20.04 -26.12
C VAL A 7 2.65 19.29 -26.97
N ASP A 8 3.10 18.50 -27.94
CA ASP A 8 2.22 17.69 -28.78
C ASP A 8 1.44 16.62 -28.00
N ALA A 9 2.09 15.99 -27.00
CA ALA A 9 1.42 15.07 -26.10
C ALA A 9 0.39 15.79 -25.22
N VAL A 10 0.76 16.96 -24.68
CA VAL A 10 -0.14 17.78 -23.85
C VAL A 10 -1.37 18.19 -24.65
N MET A 11 -1.21 18.64 -25.89
CA MET A 11 -2.32 19.06 -26.75
C MET A 11 -3.27 17.90 -27.07
N LYS A 12 -2.76 16.70 -27.30
CA LYS A 12 -3.58 15.50 -27.55
C LYS A 12 -4.41 15.08 -26.33
N VAL A 13 -3.83 15.13 -25.14
CA VAL A 13 -4.52 14.67 -23.93
C VAL A 13 -5.34 15.75 -23.23
N TYR A 14 -5.15 17.02 -23.59
CA TYR A 14 -5.84 18.14 -22.96
C TYR A 14 -7.37 17.99 -23.00
N SER A 15 -7.92 17.66 -24.17
CA SER A 15 -9.35 17.45 -24.34
C SER A 15 -9.91 16.25 -23.56
N LEU A 16 -9.07 15.23 -23.30
CA LEU A 16 -9.44 14.07 -22.50
C LEU A 16 -9.45 14.43 -21.02
N ILE A 17 -8.48 15.22 -20.57
CA ILE A 17 -8.40 15.68 -19.17
C ILE A 17 -9.56 16.62 -18.83
N ASP A 18 -9.86 17.58 -19.71
CA ASP A 18 -10.88 18.60 -19.50
C ASP A 18 -12.28 18.00 -19.36
N ARG A 19 -12.58 16.94 -20.10
CA ARG A 19 -13.87 16.24 -20.04
C ARG A 19 -14.00 15.23 -18.92
N LEU A 20 -12.89 14.76 -18.34
CA LEU A 20 -12.90 13.68 -17.33
C LEU A 20 -13.77 13.98 -16.10
N PRO A 21 -13.77 15.21 -15.53
CA PRO A 21 -14.59 15.55 -14.36
C PRO A 21 -16.11 15.48 -14.60
N GLU A 22 -16.54 15.64 -15.84
CA GLU A 22 -17.96 15.63 -16.23
C GLU A 22 -18.49 14.21 -16.46
N MET A 23 -17.60 13.24 -16.61
CA MET A 23 -17.94 11.86 -16.92
C MET A 23 -18.21 11.05 -15.66
N LYS A 24 -19.16 10.10 -15.74
CA LYS A 24 -19.53 9.22 -14.63
C LYS A 24 -19.51 7.75 -15.07
N GLY A 25 -19.30 6.86 -14.09
CA GLY A 25 -19.39 5.42 -14.29
C GLY A 25 -18.31 4.87 -15.23
N PHE A 26 -18.66 3.88 -16.02
CA PHE A 26 -17.73 3.14 -16.87
C PHE A 26 -17.08 4.00 -17.98
N TYR A 27 -17.78 5.01 -18.46
CA TYR A 27 -17.23 5.95 -19.44
C TYR A 27 -16.03 6.74 -18.92
N ALA A 28 -16.05 7.16 -17.66
CA ALA A 28 -14.91 7.83 -17.02
C ALA A 28 -13.68 6.92 -16.99
N VAL A 29 -13.88 5.62 -16.71
CA VAL A 29 -12.78 4.64 -16.70
C VAL A 29 -12.17 4.46 -18.09
N ILE A 30 -13.00 4.32 -19.12
CA ILE A 30 -12.51 4.19 -20.51
C ILE A 30 -11.71 5.43 -20.91
N HIS A 31 -12.20 6.63 -20.65
CA HIS A 31 -11.51 7.88 -20.99
C HIS A 31 -10.19 8.02 -20.21
N PHE A 32 -10.17 7.62 -18.96
CA PHE A 32 -8.94 7.59 -18.19
C PHE A 32 -7.91 6.60 -18.75
N LEU A 33 -8.33 5.41 -19.18
CA LEU A 33 -7.45 4.45 -19.85
C LEU A 33 -6.95 4.96 -21.20
N MET A 34 -7.79 5.64 -21.98
CA MET A 34 -7.38 6.28 -23.25
C MET A 34 -6.34 7.37 -22.99
N LEU A 35 -6.50 8.19 -21.95
CA LEU A 35 -5.52 9.19 -21.55
C LEU A 35 -4.17 8.56 -21.19
N LEU A 36 -4.19 7.47 -20.41
CA LEU A 36 -2.96 6.74 -20.06
C LEU A 36 -2.30 6.13 -21.31
N TYR A 37 -3.09 5.60 -22.22
CA TYR A 37 -2.59 5.07 -23.48
C TYR A 37 -1.92 6.16 -24.33
N GLU A 38 -2.58 7.32 -24.55
CA GLU A 38 -1.99 8.43 -25.29
C GLU A 38 -0.68 8.92 -24.65
N LEU A 39 -0.63 9.05 -23.31
CA LEU A 39 0.60 9.43 -22.62
C LEU A 39 1.70 8.35 -22.76
N SER A 40 1.34 7.07 -22.84
CA SER A 40 2.30 5.98 -23.01
C SER A 40 3.04 6.02 -24.35
N LEU A 41 2.42 6.56 -25.40
CA LEU A 41 3.03 6.71 -26.71
C LEU A 41 4.19 7.73 -26.72
N PHE A 42 4.25 8.60 -25.70
CA PHE A 42 5.28 9.63 -25.57
C PHE A 42 6.30 9.35 -24.47
N THR A 43 6.35 8.11 -23.96
CA THR A 43 7.22 7.72 -22.83
C THR A 43 8.69 7.99 -23.11
N ASP A 44 9.14 7.77 -24.34
CA ASP A 44 10.53 7.98 -24.75
C ASP A 44 10.93 9.47 -24.84
N GLN A 45 9.93 10.34 -25.00
CA GLN A 45 10.11 11.81 -25.09
C GLN A 45 9.79 12.50 -23.75
N ALA A 46 9.24 11.77 -22.78
CA ALA A 46 8.95 12.30 -21.46
C ALA A 46 10.23 12.59 -20.68
N ARG A 47 10.33 13.82 -20.14
CA ARG A 47 11.46 14.24 -19.31
C ARG A 47 11.02 14.28 -17.84
N THR A 48 11.83 13.72 -16.96
CA THR A 48 11.63 13.92 -15.51
C THR A 48 12.00 15.35 -15.13
N LEU A 49 11.15 16.01 -14.37
CA LEU A 49 11.38 17.38 -13.88
C LEU A 49 12.55 17.46 -12.88
N SER A 50 13.02 16.34 -12.36
CA SER A 50 14.25 16.28 -11.57
C SER A 50 15.45 15.98 -12.45
N SER A 51 16.31 16.96 -12.62
CA SER A 51 17.60 16.79 -13.27
C SER A 51 18.49 15.90 -12.42
N SER A 52 18.64 14.62 -12.74
CA SER A 52 19.92 13.91 -12.67
C SER A 52 19.78 12.41 -12.92
N SER A 53 20.66 11.87 -13.71
CA SER A 53 20.95 10.43 -13.85
C SER A 53 21.21 9.75 -12.50
N PHE A 54 21.68 10.49 -11.50
CA PHE A 54 21.85 10.05 -10.11
C PHE A 54 20.52 9.70 -9.42
N ALA A 55 19.44 10.48 -9.65
CA ALA A 55 18.14 10.20 -9.06
C ALA A 55 17.52 8.91 -9.61
N LYS A 56 17.72 8.59 -10.89
CA LYS A 56 17.21 7.35 -11.50
C LYS A 56 17.84 6.09 -10.90
N ILE A 57 19.16 6.10 -10.70
CA ILE A 57 19.88 4.95 -10.11
C ILE A 57 19.49 4.76 -8.64
N GLN A 58 19.34 5.85 -7.89
CA GLN A 58 18.96 5.81 -6.48
C GLN A 58 17.51 5.39 -6.28
N VAL A 59 16.58 5.83 -7.13
CA VAL A 59 15.17 5.41 -7.10
C VAL A 59 15.03 3.92 -7.37
N HIS A 60 15.76 3.35 -8.33
CA HIS A 60 15.71 1.91 -8.61
C HIS A 60 16.35 1.07 -7.50
N SER A 61 17.44 1.52 -6.89
CA SER A 61 18.07 0.83 -5.75
C SER A 61 17.19 0.90 -4.52
N ASP A 62 16.61 2.05 -4.23
CA ASP A 62 15.70 2.27 -3.12
C ASP A 62 14.40 1.48 -3.27
N SER A 63 13.83 1.40 -4.48
CA SER A 63 12.66 0.57 -4.76
C SER A 63 12.94 -0.91 -4.48
N ARG A 64 14.10 -1.42 -4.91
CA ARG A 64 14.52 -2.80 -4.62
C ARG A 64 14.73 -3.05 -3.13
N ARG A 65 15.35 -2.09 -2.41
CA ARG A 65 15.52 -2.18 -0.95
C ARG A 65 14.19 -2.22 -0.21
N VAL A 66 13.26 -1.34 -0.55
CA VAL A 66 11.91 -1.33 0.04
C VAL A 66 11.20 -2.63 -0.26
N GLN A 67 11.21 -3.09 -1.51
CA GLN A 67 10.57 -4.34 -1.90
C GLN A 67 11.14 -5.56 -1.17
N LYS A 68 12.48 -5.61 -0.99
CA LYS A 68 13.13 -6.67 -0.20
C LYS A 68 12.62 -6.70 1.23
N VAL A 69 12.51 -5.53 1.88
CA VAL A 69 12.00 -5.40 3.24
C VAL A 69 10.51 -5.77 3.31
N GLN A 70 9.69 -5.27 2.40
CA GLN A 70 8.25 -5.57 2.36
C GLN A 70 8.00 -7.07 2.16
N ASN A 71 8.75 -7.72 1.26
CA ASN A 71 8.67 -9.17 1.06
C ASN A 71 9.07 -9.95 2.31
N TYR A 72 10.11 -9.49 3.03
CA TYR A 72 10.48 -10.11 4.30
C TYR A 72 9.38 -9.96 5.34
N ILE A 73 8.83 -8.75 5.53
CA ILE A 73 7.73 -8.49 6.46
C ILE A 73 6.51 -9.34 6.10
N ALA A 74 6.16 -9.44 4.83
CA ALA A 74 5.02 -10.23 4.37
C ALA A 74 5.16 -11.74 4.64
N LYS A 75 6.40 -12.26 4.69
CA LYS A 75 6.67 -13.67 5.01
C LYS A 75 6.74 -13.96 6.51
N HIS A 76 7.10 -12.94 7.31
CA HIS A 76 7.40 -13.08 8.74
C HIS A 76 6.49 -12.24 9.64
N TYR A 77 5.33 -11.75 9.13
CA TYR A 77 4.47 -10.83 9.89
C TYR A 77 3.91 -11.43 11.19
N GLN A 78 3.84 -12.75 11.27
CA GLN A 78 3.38 -13.47 12.47
C GLN A 78 4.41 -13.45 13.61
N GLU A 79 5.68 -13.28 13.27
CA GLU A 79 6.81 -13.31 14.21
C GLU A 79 7.16 -11.90 14.72
N GLU A 80 8.09 -11.86 15.69
CA GLU A 80 8.71 -10.61 16.11
C GLU A 80 9.65 -10.08 15.00
N ILE A 81 9.33 -8.92 14.44
CA ILE A 81 10.16 -8.26 13.43
C ILE A 81 10.99 -7.18 14.09
N ARG A 82 12.31 -7.38 14.17
CA ARG A 82 13.26 -6.44 14.78
C ARG A 82 13.74 -5.42 13.74
N LEU A 83 13.74 -4.15 14.15
CA LEU A 83 14.19 -3.02 13.32
C LEU A 83 15.62 -3.22 12.79
N GLY A 84 16.54 -3.62 13.68
CA GLY A 84 17.95 -3.87 13.34
C GLY A 84 18.10 -4.86 12.20
N LYS A 85 17.38 -6.00 12.26
CA LYS A 85 17.42 -7.01 11.18
C LYS A 85 17.02 -6.45 9.83
N LEU A 86 16.00 -5.61 9.77
CA LEU A 86 15.57 -4.99 8.52
C LEU A 86 16.57 -3.93 8.03
N ALA A 87 17.17 -3.18 8.94
CA ALA A 87 18.20 -2.20 8.63
C ALA A 87 19.44 -2.88 8.03
N ASP A 88 19.91 -3.97 8.65
CA ASP A 88 21.04 -4.78 8.18
C ASP A 88 20.78 -5.37 6.79
N MET A 89 19.57 -5.85 6.53
CA MET A 89 19.19 -6.40 5.22
C MET A 89 19.38 -5.44 4.05
N VAL A 90 19.36 -4.13 4.31
CA VAL A 90 19.49 -3.09 3.29
C VAL A 90 20.76 -2.23 3.48
N GLY A 91 21.64 -2.62 4.41
CA GLY A 91 22.92 -1.94 4.66
C GLY A 91 22.74 -0.54 5.24
N MET A 92 21.82 -0.38 6.19
CA MET A 92 21.53 0.91 6.85
C MET A 92 21.63 0.79 8.37
N THR A 93 21.88 1.93 9.04
CA THR A 93 21.65 2.04 10.48
C THR A 93 20.14 2.06 10.77
N GLU A 94 19.70 1.67 11.97
CA GLU A 94 18.28 1.66 12.37
C GLU A 94 17.62 3.04 12.19
N VAL A 95 18.34 4.11 12.55
CA VAL A 95 17.85 5.49 12.42
C VAL A 95 17.63 5.87 10.95
N SER A 96 18.60 5.57 10.09
CA SER A 96 18.53 5.82 8.65
C SER A 96 17.43 5.00 8.01
N PHE A 97 17.32 3.72 8.38
CA PHE A 97 16.28 2.83 7.91
C PHE A 97 14.87 3.31 8.30
N SER A 98 14.66 3.73 9.54
CA SER A 98 13.36 4.24 9.99
C SER A 98 12.89 5.43 9.16
N ARG A 99 13.78 6.39 8.88
CA ARG A 99 13.49 7.55 8.02
C ARG A 99 13.24 7.12 6.58
N PHE A 100 14.09 6.27 6.04
CA PHE A 100 14.00 5.73 4.69
C PHE A 100 12.66 4.99 4.48
N PHE A 101 12.32 4.07 5.39
CA PHE A 101 11.10 3.28 5.30
C PHE A 101 9.86 4.15 5.36
N LYS A 102 9.79 5.10 6.31
CA LYS A 102 8.68 6.05 6.43
C LYS A 102 8.54 6.93 5.18
N LEU A 103 9.65 7.40 4.61
CA LEU A 103 9.65 8.21 3.39
C LEU A 103 9.09 7.43 2.20
N ARG A 104 9.44 6.14 2.08
CA ARG A 104 9.08 5.30 0.93
C ARG A 104 7.70 4.66 1.04
N THR A 105 7.22 4.39 2.26
CA THR A 105 5.92 3.71 2.49
C THR A 105 4.82 4.64 3.02
N GLY A 106 5.17 5.87 3.40
CA GLY A 106 4.26 6.80 4.05
C GLY A 106 3.94 6.46 5.50
N LYS A 107 4.46 5.34 6.05
CA LYS A 107 4.14 4.83 7.39
C LYS A 107 5.43 4.44 8.13
N ASN A 108 5.41 4.57 9.47
CA ASN A 108 6.47 3.95 10.26
C ASN A 108 6.34 2.41 10.20
N LEU A 109 7.43 1.72 10.59
CA LEU A 109 7.50 0.25 10.51
C LEU A 109 6.42 -0.44 11.35
N SER A 110 6.18 0.04 12.57
CA SER A 110 5.19 -0.55 13.47
C SER A 110 3.78 -0.44 12.91
N ASP A 111 3.39 0.74 12.42
CA ASP A 111 2.09 0.94 11.77
C ASP A 111 1.92 0.10 10.52
N TYR A 112 2.99 -0.05 9.73
CA TYR A 112 2.98 -0.89 8.53
C TYR A 112 2.73 -2.37 8.87
N ILE A 113 3.43 -2.91 9.87
CA ILE A 113 3.26 -4.29 10.33
C ILE A 113 1.85 -4.49 10.92
N ILE A 114 1.37 -3.54 11.73
CA ILE A 114 0.01 -3.59 12.28
C ILE A 114 -1.04 -3.62 11.17
N ASP A 115 -0.93 -2.76 10.17
CA ASP A 115 -1.89 -2.71 9.06
C ASP A 115 -1.88 -4.02 8.26
N LEU A 116 -0.71 -4.63 8.05
CA LEU A 116 -0.59 -5.93 7.39
C LEU A 116 -1.27 -7.04 8.22
N ARG A 117 -0.96 -7.13 9.51
CA ARG A 117 -1.58 -8.09 10.44
C ARG A 117 -3.09 -7.95 10.51
N LEU A 118 -3.59 -6.70 10.55
CA LEU A 118 -5.03 -6.44 10.52
C LEU A 118 -5.67 -6.83 9.19
N GLY A 119 -4.97 -6.68 8.07
CA GLY A 119 -5.41 -7.17 6.77
C GLY A 119 -5.64 -8.68 6.77
N HIS A 120 -4.69 -9.45 7.31
CA HIS A 120 -4.84 -10.90 7.48
C HIS A 120 -5.96 -11.25 8.48
N ALA A 121 -6.04 -10.53 9.60
CA ALA A 121 -7.11 -10.76 10.59
C ALA A 121 -8.51 -10.52 10.00
N THR A 122 -8.71 -9.46 9.23
CA THR A 122 -10.00 -9.20 8.57
C THR A 122 -10.38 -10.30 7.59
N ARG A 123 -9.41 -10.85 6.86
CA ARG A 123 -9.64 -11.99 5.97
C ARG A 123 -10.06 -13.23 6.75
N LEU A 124 -9.33 -13.59 7.82
CA LEU A 124 -9.69 -14.74 8.66
C LEU A 124 -11.03 -14.58 9.37
N LEU A 125 -11.39 -13.36 9.78
CA LEU A 125 -12.71 -13.06 10.36
C LEU A 125 -13.86 -13.36 9.40
N VAL A 126 -13.64 -13.16 8.10
CA VAL A 126 -14.64 -13.37 7.04
C VAL A 126 -14.65 -14.81 6.55
N ASP A 127 -13.47 -15.40 6.32
CA ASP A 127 -13.32 -16.66 5.59
C ASP A 127 -13.25 -17.89 6.51
N SER A 128 -13.16 -17.71 7.83
CA SER A 128 -13.03 -18.82 8.79
C SER A 128 -14.04 -18.75 9.94
N THR A 129 -14.13 -19.89 10.65
CA THR A 129 -14.89 -20.01 11.91
C THR A 129 -14.02 -19.91 13.15
N MET A 130 -12.73 -19.64 12.99
CA MET A 130 -11.74 -19.54 14.08
C MET A 130 -12.22 -18.57 15.18
N ALA A 131 -11.89 -18.89 16.44
CA ALA A 131 -12.15 -17.96 17.53
C ALA A 131 -11.36 -16.66 17.35
N ILE A 132 -11.88 -15.53 17.84
CA ILE A 132 -11.22 -14.22 17.71
C ILE A 132 -9.84 -14.23 18.38
N ALA A 133 -9.71 -14.96 19.49
CA ALA A 133 -8.43 -15.14 20.16
C ALA A 133 -7.41 -15.89 19.29
N GLU A 134 -7.82 -16.95 18.62
CA GLU A 134 -6.98 -17.70 17.68
C GLU A 134 -6.51 -16.81 16.53
N ILE A 135 -7.42 -16.05 15.93
CA ILE A 135 -7.08 -15.09 14.85
C ILE A 135 -6.08 -14.04 15.34
N CYS A 136 -6.25 -13.55 16.56
CA CYS A 136 -5.31 -12.61 17.16
C CYS A 136 -3.88 -13.17 17.16
N TYR A 137 -3.68 -14.37 17.68
CA TYR A 137 -2.36 -15.00 17.77
C TYR A 137 -1.83 -15.44 16.40
N GLU A 138 -2.68 -15.99 15.55
CA GLU A 138 -2.33 -16.39 14.19
C GLU A 138 -1.86 -15.20 13.35
N CYS A 139 -2.38 -14.01 13.60
CA CYS A 139 -1.93 -12.80 12.93
C CYS A 139 -0.71 -12.13 13.59
N GLY A 140 -0.09 -12.76 14.60
CA GLY A 140 1.13 -12.29 15.26
C GLY A 140 0.90 -11.21 16.31
N PHE A 141 -0.32 -11.06 16.84
CA PHE A 141 -0.56 -10.22 18.01
C PHE A 141 -0.35 -11.03 19.29
N ASN A 142 0.40 -10.50 20.25
CA ASN A 142 0.73 -11.20 21.50
C ASN A 142 -0.31 -11.01 22.60
N ASN A 143 -1.32 -10.15 22.38
CA ASN A 143 -2.28 -9.79 23.41
C ASN A 143 -3.64 -9.47 22.78
N LEU A 144 -4.67 -10.21 23.19
CA LEU A 144 -6.04 -10.06 22.69
C LEU A 144 -6.65 -8.69 23.00
N SER A 145 -6.40 -8.14 24.19
CA SER A 145 -6.93 -6.83 24.57
C SER A 145 -6.34 -5.72 23.69
N ASN A 146 -5.02 -5.78 23.45
CA ASN A 146 -4.36 -4.85 22.55
C ASN A 146 -4.83 -5.00 21.10
N PHE A 147 -4.99 -6.24 20.61
CA PHE A 147 -5.57 -6.52 19.30
C PHE A 147 -6.95 -5.89 19.15
N ASN A 148 -7.88 -6.13 20.07
CA ASN A 148 -9.23 -5.58 20.04
C ASN A 148 -9.22 -4.04 20.03
N ARG A 149 -8.36 -3.42 20.84
CA ARG A 149 -8.21 -1.96 20.89
C ARG A 149 -7.70 -1.39 19.56
N ILE A 150 -6.67 -1.99 19.00
CA ILE A 150 -6.09 -1.56 17.71
C ILE A 150 -7.09 -1.79 16.58
N PHE A 151 -7.74 -2.95 16.55
CA PHE A 151 -8.74 -3.29 15.54
C PHE A 151 -9.88 -2.28 15.55
N LYS A 152 -10.45 -2.01 16.74
CA LYS A 152 -11.54 -1.02 16.90
C LYS A 152 -11.09 0.38 16.46
N LYS A 153 -9.87 0.80 16.80
CA LYS A 153 -9.31 2.08 16.37
C LYS A 153 -9.18 2.19 14.85
N LYS A 154 -8.77 1.11 14.17
CA LYS A 154 -8.50 1.12 12.72
C LYS A 154 -9.72 0.80 11.86
N LYS A 155 -10.70 0.04 12.37
CA LYS A 155 -11.88 -0.43 11.63
C LYS A 155 -13.20 0.17 12.12
N ASN A 156 -13.17 1.00 13.16
CA ASN A 156 -14.33 1.63 13.80
C ASN A 156 -15.37 0.63 14.36
N CYS A 157 -15.01 -0.63 14.50
CA CYS A 157 -15.84 -1.68 15.10
C CYS A 157 -14.95 -2.76 15.73
N SER A 158 -15.50 -3.56 16.64
CA SER A 158 -14.78 -4.71 17.22
C SER A 158 -14.64 -5.84 16.19
N PRO A 159 -13.69 -6.78 16.38
CA PRO A 159 -13.55 -7.96 15.52
C PRO A 159 -14.83 -8.79 15.43
N LYS A 160 -15.59 -8.90 16.54
CA LYS A 160 -16.87 -9.61 16.57
C LYS A 160 -17.92 -8.90 15.72
N GLU A 161 -18.12 -7.61 15.92
CA GLU A 161 -19.06 -6.81 15.13
C GLU A 161 -18.69 -6.84 13.63
N PHE A 162 -17.39 -6.80 13.31
CA PHE A 162 -16.92 -6.90 11.93
C PHE A 162 -17.34 -8.23 11.28
N ARG A 163 -17.13 -9.36 11.97
CA ARG A 163 -17.52 -10.69 11.53
C ARG A 163 -19.04 -10.79 11.36
N ASP A 164 -19.81 -10.34 12.34
CA ASP A 164 -21.27 -10.43 12.35
C ASP A 164 -21.89 -9.59 11.23
N ASN A 165 -21.38 -8.39 11.01
CA ASN A 165 -21.84 -7.51 9.92
C ASN A 165 -21.55 -8.12 8.54
N TYR A 166 -20.42 -8.80 8.39
CA TYR A 166 -20.07 -9.43 7.12
C TYR A 166 -20.93 -10.67 6.83
N ARG A 167 -21.22 -11.48 7.85
CA ARG A 167 -22.12 -12.66 7.74
C ARG A 167 -23.54 -12.26 7.41
N LYS A 168 -24.06 -11.22 8.04
CA LYS A 168 -25.41 -10.69 7.72
C LYS A 168 -25.53 -10.24 6.26
N LYS A 169 -24.53 -9.55 5.73
CA LYS A 169 -24.53 -9.13 4.32
C LYS A 169 -24.50 -10.31 3.34
N ARG A 170 -23.85 -11.40 3.70
CA ARG A 170 -23.73 -12.61 2.84
C ARG A 170 -24.99 -13.46 2.84
N SER A 171 -25.85 -13.33 3.86
CA SER A 171 -27.14 -14.05 3.98
C SER A 171 -28.30 -13.34 3.24
N ILE A 172 -28.06 -12.16 2.66
CA ILE A 172 -29.06 -11.35 1.95
C ILE A 172 -28.89 -11.46 0.41
N ILE A 173 -27.83 -12.12 -0.03
CA ILE A 173 -27.54 -12.41 -1.45
C ILE A 173 -27.84 -13.89 -1.74
#